data_500bc2c6bec4ece0e71ea66351dbc59a
#
_entry.id   500bc2c6bec4ece0e71ea66351dbc59a
#
_cell.length_a   1.000
_cell.length_b   1.000
_cell.length_c   1.000
_cell.angle_alpha   90.00
_cell.angle_beta   90.00
_cell.angle_gamma   90.00
#
_symmetry.space_group_name_H-M   'P 1'
#
loop_
_entity.id
_entity.type
_entity.pdbx_description
1 polymer ?
#
loop_
_entity_poly.entity_id
_entity_poly.type
_entity_poly.pdbx_seq_one_letter_code
_entity_poly.pdbx_strand_id
1 'polypeptide(L)'
;LLYMHGDTTINPLDIYGLQAYTFLQGINGRWKDRRILGAEPSCNNSTLRTKLIDNNVNFTESQVGFNAVTSGSWCADGTTHADQRIKIDALIYAIETNLKLLMIQEKNLTMDGEGIAKVEARLQRVMTEMTKQGAIARDNNRNGMFRVVVPSIEDTSELTGLTVDDYINRVLRNVNVHFTISTEIENIDVTLVWHDEPLTNK
;
A
#
# COMPACT_ATOMS: atom_id res chain seq x y z
N LEU A 1 -12.91 -6.68 -7.27
CA LEU A 1 -14.38 -6.69 -7.47
C LEU A 1 -15.05 -6.88 -6.11
N LEU A 2 -15.97 -6.03 -5.75
CA LEU A 2 -16.81 -6.23 -4.56
C LEU A 2 -18.06 -6.96 -5.01
N TYR A 3 -18.28 -8.16 -4.47
CA TYR A 3 -19.51 -8.91 -4.68
C TYR A 3 -20.41 -8.72 -3.46
N MET A 4 -21.57 -8.18 -3.71
CA MET A 4 -22.61 -8.00 -2.72
C MET A 4 -23.86 -8.69 -3.26
N HIS A 5 -24.09 -9.94 -2.85
CA HIS A 5 -25.31 -10.67 -3.16
C HIS A 5 -26.13 -10.74 -1.89
N GLY A 6 -27.15 -9.93 -1.80
CA GLY A 6 -28.26 -10.13 -0.87
C GLY A 6 -29.41 -10.78 -1.62
N ASP A 7 -30.06 -11.76 -1.02
CA ASP A 7 -31.29 -12.33 -1.53
C ASP A 7 -32.34 -11.22 -1.63
N THR A 8 -32.66 -10.81 -2.88
CA THR A 8 -33.74 -9.89 -3.30
C THR A 8 -33.70 -8.41 -2.88
N THR A 9 -32.90 -8.01 -1.94
CA THR A 9 -32.70 -6.59 -1.63
C THR A 9 -31.21 -6.28 -1.59
N ILE A 10 -30.70 -5.77 -2.69
CA ILE A 10 -29.35 -5.19 -2.71
C ILE A 10 -29.36 -4.07 -1.68
N ASN A 11 -28.63 -4.26 -0.59
CA ASN A 11 -28.39 -3.18 0.35
C ASN A 11 -27.11 -2.44 -0.11
N PRO A 12 -27.21 -1.32 -0.85
CA PRO A 12 -26.05 -0.61 -1.37
C PRO A 12 -25.21 0.01 -0.24
N LEU A 13 -25.72 0.02 0.99
CA LEU A 13 -25.01 0.55 2.15
C LEU A 13 -23.72 -0.21 2.45
N ASP A 14 -23.60 -1.47 2.06
CA ASP A 14 -22.42 -2.29 2.30
C ASP A 14 -21.21 -1.76 1.56
N ILE A 15 -21.37 -1.47 0.25
CA ILE A 15 -20.31 -0.93 -0.61
C ILE A 15 -19.95 0.49 -0.14
N TYR A 16 -20.96 1.32 0.10
CA TYR A 16 -20.73 2.69 0.55
C TYR A 16 -20.12 2.75 1.94
N GLY A 17 -20.49 1.84 2.83
CA GLY A 17 -19.89 1.72 4.17
C GLY A 17 -18.41 1.40 4.12
N LEU A 18 -17.99 0.47 3.27
CA LEU A 18 -16.58 0.12 3.08
C LEU A 18 -15.79 1.25 2.40
N GLN A 19 -16.38 1.89 1.39
CA GLN A 19 -15.77 3.05 0.75
C GLN A 19 -15.61 4.22 1.71
N ALA A 20 -16.65 4.57 2.46
CA ALA A 20 -16.59 5.62 3.48
C ALA A 20 -15.52 5.33 4.53
N TYR A 21 -15.42 4.08 5.00
CA TYR A 21 -14.37 3.65 5.91
C TYR A 21 -12.98 3.88 5.30
N THR A 22 -12.77 3.49 4.04
CA THR A 22 -11.48 3.66 3.34
C THR A 22 -11.11 5.14 3.23
N PHE A 23 -12.07 6.01 2.89
CA PHE A 23 -11.85 7.46 2.85
C PHE A 23 -11.46 8.04 4.21
N LEU A 24 -12.10 7.58 5.30
CA LEU A 24 -11.80 8.05 6.66
C LEU A 24 -10.42 7.60 7.15
N GLN A 25 -9.98 6.39 6.79
CA GLN A 25 -8.69 5.84 7.20
C GLN A 25 -7.54 6.23 6.26
N GLY A 26 -7.85 6.76 5.09
CA GLY A 26 -6.86 7.13 4.08
C GLY A 26 -6.00 5.93 3.68
N ILE A 27 -4.68 6.12 3.69
CA ILE A 27 -3.72 5.08 3.29
C ILE A 27 -3.66 3.86 4.22
N ASN A 28 -4.26 3.94 5.40
CA ASN A 28 -4.33 2.86 6.38
C ASN A 28 -5.66 2.09 6.32
N GLY A 29 -6.43 2.30 5.25
CA GLY A 29 -7.71 1.63 5.04
C GLY A 29 -7.55 0.15 4.74
N ARG A 30 -7.76 -0.71 5.74
CA ARG A 30 -7.81 -2.17 5.57
C ARG A 30 -9.22 -2.62 5.19
N TRP A 31 -9.36 -3.51 4.21
CA TRP A 31 -10.67 -4.02 3.79
C TRP A 31 -11.07 -5.31 4.51
N LYS A 32 -10.15 -6.25 4.63
CA LYS A 32 -10.44 -7.53 5.28
C LYS A 32 -10.75 -7.37 6.77
N ASP A 33 -11.64 -8.18 7.30
CA ASP A 33 -12.08 -8.24 8.69
C ASP A 33 -12.68 -6.92 9.21
N ARG A 34 -13.31 -6.15 8.33
CA ARG A 34 -14.04 -4.93 8.72
C ARG A 34 -15.52 -5.20 8.85
N ARG A 35 -16.06 -4.81 9.99
CA ARG A 35 -17.50 -4.86 10.23
C ARG A 35 -18.17 -3.66 9.59
N ILE A 36 -19.21 -3.94 8.80
CA ILE A 36 -20.08 -2.91 8.22
C ILE A 36 -21.35 -2.87 9.05
N LEU A 37 -21.54 -1.76 9.77
CA LEU A 37 -22.71 -1.59 10.64
C LEU A 37 -23.97 -1.40 9.81
N GLY A 38 -25.04 -2.14 10.18
CA GLY A 38 -26.33 -2.05 9.50
C GLY A 38 -26.43 -2.83 8.20
N ALA A 39 -25.37 -3.54 7.81
CA ALA A 39 -25.38 -4.39 6.65
C ALA A 39 -25.73 -5.85 7.01
N GLU A 40 -26.32 -6.55 6.06
CA GLU A 40 -26.55 -8.01 6.14
C GLU A 40 -25.42 -8.73 5.42
N PRO A 41 -25.04 -9.95 5.86
CA PRO A 41 -24.01 -10.73 5.17
C PRO A 41 -24.44 -11.06 3.74
N SER A 42 -23.58 -10.79 2.77
CA SER A 42 -23.84 -11.12 1.37
C SER A 42 -23.59 -12.60 1.04
N CYS A 43 -22.89 -13.31 1.91
CA CYS A 43 -22.59 -14.72 1.76
C CYS A 43 -22.94 -15.50 3.04
N ASN A 44 -23.98 -16.34 2.96
CA ASN A 44 -24.42 -17.21 4.06
C ASN A 44 -24.28 -18.71 3.72
N ASN A 45 -23.65 -19.05 2.59
CA ASN A 45 -23.56 -20.40 2.08
C ASN A 45 -22.09 -20.78 1.84
N SER A 46 -21.66 -21.93 2.40
CA SER A 46 -20.28 -22.41 2.28
C SER A 46 -19.85 -22.67 0.82
N THR A 47 -20.75 -23.19 -0.01
CA THR A 47 -20.45 -23.44 -1.44
C THR A 47 -20.24 -22.14 -2.20
N LEU A 48 -21.07 -21.13 -1.94
CA LEU A 48 -20.91 -19.79 -2.53
C LEU A 48 -19.62 -19.16 -2.03
N ARG A 49 -19.33 -19.27 -0.72
CA ARG A 49 -18.09 -18.77 -0.11
C ARG A 49 -16.85 -19.30 -0.82
N THR A 50 -16.76 -20.62 -1.03
CA THR A 50 -15.63 -21.23 -1.75
C THR A 50 -15.49 -20.65 -3.16
N LYS A 51 -16.59 -20.56 -3.92
CA LYS A 51 -16.57 -19.98 -5.27
C LYS A 51 -16.11 -18.52 -5.28
N LEU A 52 -16.51 -17.72 -4.31
CA LEU A 52 -16.12 -16.32 -4.20
C LEU A 52 -14.62 -16.19 -3.90
N ILE A 53 -14.10 -17.02 -2.99
CA ILE A 53 -12.67 -17.06 -2.66
C ILE A 53 -11.84 -17.50 -3.88
N ASP A 54 -12.24 -18.58 -4.54
CA ASP A 54 -11.53 -19.13 -5.71
C ASP A 54 -11.45 -18.12 -6.88
N ASN A 55 -12.39 -17.18 -6.93
CA ASN A 55 -12.43 -16.12 -7.94
C ASN A 55 -11.92 -14.76 -7.43
N ASN A 56 -11.26 -14.70 -6.26
CA ASN A 56 -10.73 -13.48 -5.67
C ASN A 56 -11.77 -12.35 -5.53
N VAL A 57 -12.99 -12.71 -5.16
CA VAL A 57 -14.10 -11.79 -4.98
C VAL A 57 -14.23 -11.41 -3.50
N ASN A 58 -14.27 -10.13 -3.21
CA ASN A 58 -14.51 -9.62 -1.86
C ASN A 58 -16.02 -9.66 -1.56
N PHE A 59 -16.37 -10.12 -0.37
CA PHE A 59 -17.78 -10.25 0.07
C PHE A 59 -17.88 -10.00 1.58
N THR A 60 -19.10 -9.95 2.10
CA THR A 60 -19.35 -9.88 3.54
C THR A 60 -19.95 -11.19 4.04
N GLU A 61 -19.50 -11.65 5.18
CA GLU A 61 -19.99 -12.86 5.83
C GLU A 61 -20.20 -12.65 7.34
N SER A 62 -20.93 -13.54 7.99
CA SER A 62 -21.05 -13.57 9.44
C SER A 62 -19.85 -14.30 10.03
N GLN A 63 -19.09 -13.65 10.91
CA GLN A 63 -17.92 -14.22 11.56
C GLN A 63 -17.93 -13.93 13.07
N VAL A 64 -17.67 -14.97 13.88
CA VAL A 64 -17.47 -14.85 15.34
C VAL A 64 -18.57 -14.01 16.04
N GLY A 65 -19.83 -14.17 15.62
CA GLY A 65 -20.96 -13.41 16.18
C GLY A 65 -21.13 -11.98 15.67
N PHE A 66 -20.35 -11.56 14.67
CA PHE A 66 -20.50 -10.28 13.98
C PHE A 66 -21.14 -10.50 12.60
N ASN A 67 -22.14 -9.69 12.27
CA ASN A 67 -22.72 -9.67 10.93
C ASN A 67 -21.91 -8.78 10.00
N ALA A 68 -21.97 -9.08 8.71
CA ALA A 68 -21.36 -8.29 7.64
C ALA A 68 -19.89 -7.90 7.90
N VAL A 69 -19.07 -8.91 8.19
CA VAL A 69 -17.61 -8.78 8.23
C VAL A 69 -17.07 -9.00 6.83
N THR A 70 -16.22 -8.09 6.36
CA THR A 70 -15.62 -8.20 5.02
C THR A 70 -14.61 -9.35 4.95
N SER A 71 -14.72 -10.17 3.93
CA SER A 71 -13.79 -11.25 3.60
C SER A 71 -13.00 -10.87 2.37
N GLY A 72 -11.66 -10.95 2.48
CA GLY A 72 -10.76 -10.60 1.39
C GLY A 72 -10.49 -9.10 1.25
N SER A 73 -9.47 -8.81 0.45
CA SER A 73 -9.02 -7.45 0.14
C SER A 73 -8.47 -7.36 -1.29
N TRP A 74 -8.93 -8.26 -2.17
CA TRP A 74 -8.40 -8.41 -3.52
C TRP A 74 -8.79 -7.28 -4.45
N CYS A 75 -7.83 -6.79 -5.24
CA CYS A 75 -8.10 -5.99 -6.42
C CYS A 75 -8.60 -6.86 -7.58
N ALA A 76 -9.05 -6.21 -8.67
CA ALA A 76 -9.58 -6.91 -9.84
C ALA A 76 -8.55 -7.80 -10.57
N ASP A 77 -7.26 -7.59 -10.35
CA ASP A 77 -6.18 -8.42 -10.90
C ASP A 77 -6.00 -9.76 -10.17
N GLY A 78 -6.67 -9.95 -9.02
CA GLY A 78 -6.61 -11.15 -8.21
C GLY A 78 -5.27 -11.42 -7.51
N THR A 79 -4.30 -10.53 -7.65
CA THR A 79 -2.94 -10.67 -7.11
C THR A 79 -2.56 -9.55 -6.15
N THR A 80 -3.12 -8.37 -6.34
CA THR A 80 -2.85 -7.18 -5.53
C THR A 80 -3.96 -6.99 -4.50
N HIS A 81 -3.58 -6.68 -3.27
CA HIS A 81 -4.54 -6.30 -2.23
C HIS A 81 -4.90 -4.82 -2.33
N ALA A 82 -6.14 -4.47 -1.99
CA ALA A 82 -6.66 -3.11 -2.12
C ALA A 82 -5.89 -2.12 -1.23
N ASP A 83 -5.50 -2.52 -0.02
CA ASP A 83 -4.69 -1.70 0.88
C ASP A 83 -3.30 -1.39 0.30
N GLN A 84 -2.67 -2.37 -0.34
CA GLN A 84 -1.39 -2.17 -1.03
C GLN A 84 -1.54 -1.21 -2.20
N ARG A 85 -2.61 -1.36 -3.00
CA ARG A 85 -2.88 -0.48 -4.14
C ARG A 85 -3.08 0.96 -3.71
N ILE A 86 -3.87 1.19 -2.66
CA ILE A 86 -4.09 2.52 -2.09
C ILE A 86 -2.77 3.16 -1.64
N LYS A 87 -1.90 2.39 -0.97
CA LYS A 87 -0.59 2.87 -0.52
C LYS A 87 0.33 3.21 -1.69
N ILE A 88 0.35 2.38 -2.75
CA ILE A 88 1.13 2.64 -3.96
C ILE A 88 0.67 3.92 -4.65
N ASP A 89 -0.64 4.08 -4.88
CA ASP A 89 -1.19 5.26 -5.54
C ASP A 89 -0.93 6.54 -4.74
N ALA A 90 -1.07 6.48 -3.41
CA ALA A 90 -0.74 7.59 -2.53
C ALA A 90 0.74 7.95 -2.58
N LEU A 91 1.64 6.95 -2.65
CA LEU A 91 3.07 7.17 -2.75
C LEU A 91 3.45 7.82 -4.09
N ILE A 92 2.91 7.32 -5.20
CA ILE A 92 3.12 7.90 -6.54
C ILE A 92 2.69 9.38 -6.52
N TYR A 93 1.48 9.65 -6.05
CA TYR A 93 0.97 11.01 -5.95
C TYR A 93 1.85 11.91 -5.08
N ALA A 94 2.34 11.41 -3.94
CA ALA A 94 3.22 12.16 -3.05
C ALA A 94 4.55 12.50 -3.72
N ILE A 95 5.16 11.55 -4.44
CA ILE A 95 6.41 11.76 -5.18
C ILE A 95 6.20 12.81 -6.28
N GLU A 96 5.21 12.62 -7.14
CA GLU A 96 4.92 13.53 -8.26
C GLU A 96 4.66 14.96 -7.78
N THR A 97 3.82 15.10 -6.77
CA THR A 97 3.48 16.41 -6.19
C THR A 97 4.71 17.11 -5.60
N ASN A 98 5.53 16.37 -4.86
CA ASN A 98 6.70 16.94 -4.22
C ASN A 98 7.80 17.31 -5.21
N LEU A 99 8.03 16.51 -6.25
CA LEU A 99 8.96 16.85 -7.32
C LEU A 99 8.49 18.07 -8.11
N LYS A 100 7.19 18.15 -8.41
CA LYS A 100 6.62 19.32 -9.08
C LYS A 100 6.75 20.58 -8.22
N LEU A 101 6.48 20.48 -6.92
CA LEU A 101 6.69 21.58 -5.99
C LEU A 101 8.17 22.00 -5.91
N LEU A 102 9.12 21.06 -5.93
CA LEU A 102 10.54 21.37 -5.98
C LEU A 102 10.86 22.20 -7.22
N MET A 103 10.41 21.78 -8.40
CA MET A 103 10.63 22.49 -9.66
C MET A 103 10.01 23.91 -9.68
N ILE A 104 8.88 24.10 -8.98
CA ILE A 104 8.23 25.42 -8.88
C ILE A 104 8.95 26.33 -7.87
N GLN A 105 9.40 25.77 -6.75
CA GLN A 105 10.03 26.53 -5.65
C GLN A 105 11.47 26.94 -5.93
N GLU A 106 12.22 26.06 -6.62
CA GLU A 106 13.61 26.33 -6.99
C GLU A 106 13.65 27.20 -8.25
N LYS A 107 14.20 28.39 -8.12
CA LYS A 107 14.36 29.34 -9.26
C LYS A 107 15.29 28.78 -10.34
N ASN A 108 16.27 27.98 -9.92
CA ASN A 108 17.24 27.36 -10.80
C ASN A 108 17.58 25.97 -10.28
N LEU A 109 16.96 24.95 -10.82
CA LEU A 109 17.28 23.55 -10.56
C LEU A 109 18.20 23.07 -11.69
N THR A 110 19.50 23.08 -11.44
CA THR A 110 20.52 22.73 -12.43
C THR A 110 20.78 21.23 -12.48
N MET A 111 21.22 20.72 -13.65
CA MET A 111 21.69 19.34 -13.78
C MET A 111 23.16 19.22 -13.39
N ASP A 112 23.45 19.50 -12.13
CA ASP A 112 24.75 19.38 -11.49
C ASP A 112 24.61 18.68 -10.15
N GLY A 113 25.72 18.47 -9.43
CA GLY A 113 25.71 17.78 -8.15
C GLY A 113 24.80 18.41 -7.11
N GLU A 114 24.65 19.74 -7.12
CA GLU A 114 23.77 20.43 -6.19
C GLU A 114 22.29 20.21 -6.53
N GLY A 115 21.92 20.34 -7.80
CA GLY A 115 20.54 20.12 -8.23
C GLY A 115 20.08 18.68 -8.05
N ILE A 116 20.95 17.70 -8.37
CA ILE A 116 20.67 16.28 -8.16
C ILE A 116 20.53 15.98 -6.66
N ALA A 117 21.40 16.54 -5.81
CA ALA A 117 21.28 16.37 -4.36
C ALA A 117 19.97 16.96 -3.78
N LYS A 118 19.47 18.07 -4.35
CA LYS A 118 18.15 18.63 -3.98
C LYS A 118 17.01 17.67 -4.32
N VAL A 119 17.06 17.01 -5.49
CA VAL A 119 16.08 16.00 -5.90
C VAL A 119 16.12 14.81 -4.95
N GLU A 120 17.32 14.31 -4.66
CA GLU A 120 17.52 13.19 -3.73
C GLU A 120 16.96 13.51 -2.35
N ALA A 121 17.34 14.64 -1.79
CA ALA A 121 16.87 15.06 -0.46
C ALA A 121 15.35 15.21 -0.40
N ARG A 122 14.72 15.72 -1.47
CA ARG A 122 13.27 15.83 -1.56
C ARG A 122 12.62 14.44 -1.58
N LEU A 123 13.14 13.50 -2.35
CA LEU A 123 12.63 12.12 -2.40
C LEU A 123 12.81 11.40 -1.06
N GLN A 124 13.98 11.52 -0.42
CA GLN A 124 14.23 10.94 0.90
C GLN A 124 13.24 11.47 1.95
N ARG A 125 12.93 12.77 1.90
CA ARG A 125 11.93 13.38 2.78
C ARG A 125 10.53 12.80 2.54
N VAL A 126 10.11 12.66 1.28
CA VAL A 126 8.81 12.06 0.93
C VAL A 126 8.73 10.62 1.44
N MET A 127 9.75 9.81 1.17
CA MET A 127 9.79 8.41 1.59
C MET A 127 9.76 8.26 3.11
N THR A 128 10.48 9.15 3.82
CA THR A 128 10.45 9.19 5.30
C THR A 128 9.04 9.53 5.82
N GLU A 129 8.37 10.49 5.20
CA GLU A 129 7.02 10.87 5.59
C GLU A 129 6.01 9.75 5.31
N MET A 130 6.09 9.10 4.15
CA MET A 130 5.24 7.94 3.82
C MET A 130 5.52 6.73 4.71
N THR A 131 6.75 6.59 5.22
CA THR A 131 7.07 5.60 6.27
C THR A 131 6.36 5.92 7.58
N LYS A 132 6.35 7.19 8.00
CA LYS A 132 5.63 7.61 9.22
C LYS A 132 4.13 7.38 9.11
N GLN A 133 3.56 7.62 7.94
CA GLN A 133 2.16 7.40 7.64
C GLN A 133 1.78 5.91 7.49
N GLY A 134 2.76 5.00 7.47
CA GLY A 134 2.52 3.55 7.43
C GLY A 134 2.36 2.96 6.02
N ALA A 135 2.68 3.69 4.96
CA ALA A 135 2.67 3.16 3.59
C ALA A 135 3.88 2.27 3.31
N ILE A 136 5.04 2.62 3.87
CA ILE A 136 6.30 1.90 3.68
C ILE A 136 6.57 1.06 4.92
N ALA A 137 7.00 -0.18 4.71
CA ALA A 137 7.38 -1.10 5.78
C ALA A 137 8.57 -0.55 6.58
N ARG A 138 8.65 -0.94 7.85
CA ARG A 138 9.76 -0.60 8.74
C ARG A 138 10.57 -1.84 9.07
N ASP A 139 11.88 -1.66 9.21
CA ASP A 139 12.77 -2.68 9.74
C ASP A 139 12.61 -2.86 11.27
N ASN A 140 13.38 -3.77 11.84
CA ASN A 140 13.39 -4.02 13.29
C ASN A 140 13.81 -2.80 14.13
N ASN A 141 14.54 -1.86 13.52
CA ASN A 141 14.98 -0.60 14.15
C ASN A 141 13.98 0.54 13.90
N ARG A 142 12.81 0.25 13.29
CA ARG A 142 11.76 1.20 12.93
C ARG A 142 12.13 2.18 11.82
N ASN A 143 13.22 1.93 11.07
CA ASN A 143 13.58 2.71 9.90
C ASN A 143 12.72 2.28 8.71
N GLY A 144 12.45 3.21 7.78
CA GLY A 144 11.74 2.89 6.54
C GLY A 144 12.58 2.00 5.62
N MET A 145 11.96 0.94 5.10
CA MET A 145 12.58 0.04 4.15
C MET A 145 12.51 0.63 2.75
N PHE A 146 13.32 1.65 2.50
CA PHE A 146 13.44 2.29 1.18
C PHE A 146 14.87 2.70 0.87
N ARG A 147 15.14 2.89 -0.41
CA ARG A 147 16.41 3.41 -0.92
C ARG A 147 16.14 4.33 -2.11
N VAL A 148 16.69 5.52 -2.09
CA VAL A 148 16.73 6.46 -3.22
C VAL A 148 18.09 6.34 -3.88
N VAL A 149 18.10 6.18 -5.20
CA VAL A 149 19.32 6.11 -6.02
C VAL A 149 19.19 7.19 -7.08
N VAL A 150 20.15 8.10 -7.12
CA VAL A 150 20.24 9.16 -8.13
C VAL A 150 21.47 8.93 -9.02
N PRO A 151 21.45 9.40 -10.26
CA PRO A 151 22.60 9.27 -11.15
C PRO A 151 23.79 10.09 -10.65
N SER A 152 25.00 9.59 -10.89
CA SER A 152 26.23 10.38 -10.71
C SER A 152 26.52 11.20 -11.97
N ILE A 153 27.01 12.42 -11.79
CA ILE A 153 27.45 13.26 -12.91
C ILE A 153 28.68 12.68 -13.62
N GLU A 154 29.52 11.96 -12.87
CA GLU A 154 30.73 11.34 -13.40
C GLU A 154 30.45 10.07 -14.22
N ASP A 155 29.27 9.49 -14.02
CA ASP A 155 28.84 8.31 -14.75
C ASP A 155 28.03 8.71 -16.00
N THR A 156 28.61 8.43 -17.17
CA THR A 156 27.99 8.72 -18.47
C THR A 156 27.30 7.51 -19.10
N SER A 157 27.14 6.42 -18.36
CA SER A 157 26.45 5.24 -18.85
C SER A 157 24.95 5.46 -19.00
N GLU A 158 24.34 4.90 -20.06
CA GLU A 158 22.91 5.01 -20.31
C GLU A 158 22.05 4.35 -19.21
N LEU A 159 22.61 3.39 -18.48
CA LEU A 159 21.89 2.59 -17.50
C LEU A 159 21.87 3.21 -16.09
N THR A 160 22.92 3.92 -15.72
CA THR A 160 23.11 4.40 -14.33
C THR A 160 23.47 5.88 -14.23
N GLY A 161 24.02 6.45 -15.31
CA GLY A 161 24.51 7.82 -15.34
C GLY A 161 23.62 8.77 -16.13
N LEU A 162 24.23 9.90 -16.55
CA LEU A 162 23.63 10.94 -17.38
C LEU A 162 24.35 11.03 -18.71
N THR A 163 23.61 10.90 -19.80
CA THR A 163 24.13 11.03 -21.14
C THR A 163 24.12 12.48 -21.62
N VAL A 164 24.88 12.77 -22.69
CA VAL A 164 24.87 14.09 -23.34
C VAL A 164 23.45 14.47 -23.82
N ASP A 165 22.67 13.51 -24.29
CA ASP A 165 21.29 13.73 -24.71
C ASP A 165 20.37 14.15 -23.54
N ASP A 166 20.63 13.65 -22.34
CA ASP A 166 19.88 14.05 -21.15
C ASP A 166 20.13 15.52 -20.81
N TYR A 167 21.36 15.99 -20.93
CA TYR A 167 21.69 17.42 -20.77
C TYR A 167 21.06 18.29 -21.84
N ILE A 168 21.10 17.87 -23.12
CA ILE A 168 20.48 18.60 -24.24
C ILE A 168 18.97 18.70 -24.04
N ASN A 169 18.32 17.59 -23.65
CA ASN A 169 16.88 17.52 -23.44
C ASN A 169 16.42 18.01 -22.06
N ARG A 170 17.34 18.36 -21.17
CA ARG A 170 17.09 18.82 -19.80
C ARG A 170 16.24 17.84 -19.00
N VAL A 171 16.54 16.55 -19.12
CA VAL A 171 15.82 15.46 -18.43
C VAL A 171 16.74 14.75 -17.46
N LEU A 172 16.41 14.78 -16.18
CA LEU A 172 17.10 13.98 -15.17
C LEU A 172 16.51 12.56 -15.20
N ARG A 173 17.29 11.62 -15.74
CA ARG A 173 16.94 10.19 -15.81
C ARG A 173 17.63 9.39 -14.71
N ASN A 174 17.34 8.11 -14.65
CA ASN A 174 17.98 7.13 -13.75
C ASN A 174 17.81 7.45 -12.26
N VAL A 175 16.75 8.20 -11.91
CA VAL A 175 16.32 8.38 -10.53
C VAL A 175 15.44 7.19 -10.14
N ASN A 176 15.94 6.33 -9.25
CA ASN A 176 15.25 5.12 -8.85
C ASN A 176 14.88 5.17 -7.36
N VAL A 177 13.65 4.82 -7.05
CA VAL A 177 13.18 4.71 -5.67
C VAL A 177 12.73 3.26 -5.43
N HIS A 178 13.49 2.55 -4.59
CA HIS A 178 13.17 1.20 -4.17
C HIS A 178 12.52 1.24 -2.79
N PHE A 179 11.46 0.49 -2.58
CA PHE A 179 10.78 0.46 -1.30
C PHE A 179 10.01 -0.84 -1.10
N THR A 180 9.73 -1.16 0.16
CA THR A 180 8.86 -2.27 0.56
C THR A 180 7.56 -1.71 1.10
N ILE A 181 6.43 -2.10 0.53
CA ILE A 181 5.10 -1.70 1.00
C ILE A 181 4.82 -2.34 2.37
N SER A 182 4.23 -1.58 3.27
CA SER A 182 3.69 -2.11 4.51
C SER A 182 2.42 -2.90 4.22
N THR A 183 2.47 -4.21 4.45
CA THR A 183 1.33 -5.12 4.27
C THR A 183 0.64 -5.39 5.60
N GLU A 184 -0.67 -5.61 5.55
CA GLU A 184 -1.46 -6.00 6.70
C GLU A 184 -1.31 -7.51 6.98
N ILE A 185 -1.36 -7.89 8.28
CA ILE A 185 -1.44 -9.30 8.67
C ILE A 185 -2.90 -9.74 8.51
N GLU A 186 -3.13 -10.70 7.64
CA GLU A 186 -4.48 -11.21 7.36
C GLU A 186 -4.78 -12.53 8.07
N ASN A 187 -3.77 -13.35 8.33
CA ASN A 187 -3.90 -14.63 9.00
C ASN A 187 -2.82 -14.76 10.08
N ILE A 188 -3.20 -15.34 11.20
CA ILE A 188 -2.28 -15.64 12.31
C ILE A 188 -2.42 -17.12 12.63
N ASP A 189 -1.37 -17.88 12.37
CA ASP A 189 -1.29 -19.28 12.77
C ASP A 189 -0.62 -19.38 14.13
N VAL A 190 -1.33 -19.98 15.09
CA VAL A 190 -0.84 -20.15 16.44
C VAL A 190 -0.74 -21.65 16.76
N THR A 191 0.46 -22.11 17.06
CA THR A 191 0.66 -23.46 17.59
C THR A 191 0.66 -23.40 19.11
N LEU A 192 -0.31 -24.10 19.71
CA LEU A 192 -0.36 -24.27 21.17
C LEU A 192 0.41 -25.53 21.55
N VAL A 193 1.44 -25.35 22.37
CA VAL A 193 2.20 -26.45 22.95
C VAL A 193 1.87 -26.50 24.43
N TRP A 194 1.26 -27.60 24.86
CA TRP A 194 0.92 -27.84 26.25
C TRP A 194 1.98 -28.71 26.91
N HIS A 195 2.37 -28.37 28.12
CA HIS A 195 3.33 -29.11 28.91
C HIS A 195 2.68 -29.53 30.25
N ASP A 196 2.85 -30.78 30.62
CA ASP A 196 2.37 -31.32 31.89
C ASP A 196 3.22 -30.85 33.09
N GLU A 197 4.46 -30.39 32.82
CA GLU A 197 5.38 -29.93 33.83
C GLU A 197 5.52 -28.39 33.82
N PRO A 198 5.82 -27.79 35.02
CA PRO A 198 6.06 -26.34 35.06
C PRO A 198 7.22 -25.93 34.16
N LEU A 199 7.00 -24.90 33.32
CA LEU A 199 8.06 -24.33 32.53
C LEU A 199 9.11 -23.68 33.43
N THR A 200 10.32 -24.24 33.47
CA THR A 200 11.46 -23.60 34.13
C THR A 200 12.04 -22.54 33.20
N ASN A 201 11.93 -21.28 33.59
CA ASN A 201 12.61 -20.19 32.87
C ASN A 201 14.13 -20.44 32.99
N LYS A 202 14.75 -20.78 31.87
CA LYS A 202 16.20 -20.74 31.68
C LYS A 202 16.64 -19.39 31.17
#